data_94c6a54922e12920630738fb79c5f9eb
#
_entry.id   94c6a54922e12920630738fb79c5f9eb
#
_cell.length_a   1.000
_cell.length_b   1.000
_cell.length_c   1.000
_cell.angle_alpha   90.00
_cell.angle_beta   90.00
_cell.angle_gamma   90.00
#
_symmetry.space_group_name_H-M   'P 1'
#
loop_
_entity.id
_entity.type
_entity.pdbx_description
1 polymer ?
#
loop_
_entity_poly.entity_id
_entity_poly.type
_entity_poly.pdbx_seq_one_letter_code
_entity_poly.pdbx_strand_id
1 'polypeptide(L)'
;SDPNEAAFYTSGRLANEAAFLYQLMVREYGTNNFPDCSNMCHEATSVGLPESIGVGKGTVTLDDFAHCDALFSFGHNPGTNHPRMLGTLREVSRRGVPIVAVNPLRERGLERFTSPQHPAEMLTNSATPIAQTYYQVKIGGDLALLKGMMKWLLAADADDLAAGGKGVLDHAFIAEHTEGLDALRDDLVYIQPGEDLDA
;
A
#
# COMPACT_ATOMS: atom_id res chain seq x y z
N SER A 1 -36.74 19.90 12.77
CA SER A 1 -35.85 19.14 11.91
C SER A 1 -35.32 17.96 12.70
N ASP A 2 -35.13 16.84 12.03
CA ASP A 2 -34.57 15.64 12.62
C ASP A 2 -33.06 15.83 12.79
N PRO A 3 -32.49 15.68 14.01
CA PRO A 3 -31.05 15.77 14.21
C PRO A 3 -30.23 14.76 13.35
N ASN A 4 -30.84 13.66 12.93
CA ASN A 4 -30.19 12.66 12.09
C ASN A 4 -30.04 13.06 10.62
N GLU A 5 -30.58 14.20 10.20
CA GLU A 5 -30.29 14.79 8.88
C GLU A 5 -28.89 15.41 8.80
N ALA A 6 -28.22 15.58 9.95
CA ALA A 6 -26.85 16.09 10.00
C ALA A 6 -25.84 14.96 10.23
N ALA A 7 -24.66 15.07 9.62
CA ALA A 7 -23.49 14.23 9.89
C ALA A 7 -22.30 15.11 10.32
N PHE A 8 -21.56 14.65 11.31
CA PHE A 8 -20.46 15.38 11.93
C PHE A 8 -19.15 14.62 11.74
N TYR A 9 -18.32 15.07 10.83
CA TYR A 9 -17.05 14.43 10.53
C TYR A 9 -15.88 15.14 11.21
N THR A 10 -14.92 14.38 11.71
CA THR A 10 -13.67 14.92 12.23
C THR A 10 -12.48 14.07 11.82
N SER A 11 -11.30 14.68 11.82
CA SER A 11 -10.02 14.02 11.51
C SER A 11 -9.44 13.33 12.75
N GLY A 12 -8.74 12.20 12.55
CA GLY A 12 -7.95 11.56 13.60
C GLY A 12 -6.72 12.35 14.05
N ARG A 13 -6.45 13.50 13.44
CA ARG A 13 -5.39 14.45 13.83
C ARG A 13 -5.87 15.55 14.78
N LEU A 14 -7.11 15.48 15.21
CA LEU A 14 -7.67 16.40 16.21
C LEU A 14 -7.06 16.08 17.59
N ALA A 15 -6.79 17.13 18.39
CA ALA A 15 -6.38 16.94 19.77
C ALA A 15 -7.48 16.26 20.59
N ASN A 16 -7.12 15.43 21.57
CA ASN A 16 -8.07 14.63 22.34
C ASN A 16 -9.13 15.51 23.06
N GLU A 17 -8.74 16.65 23.59
CA GLU A 17 -9.63 17.60 24.26
C GLU A 17 -10.65 18.17 23.28
N ALA A 18 -10.21 18.53 22.09
CA ALA A 18 -11.09 19.04 21.04
C ALA A 18 -12.04 17.94 20.53
N ALA A 19 -11.56 16.71 20.38
CA ALA A 19 -12.37 15.55 20.00
C ALA A 19 -13.46 15.26 21.03
N PHE A 20 -13.11 15.35 22.32
CA PHE A 20 -14.06 15.17 23.40
C PHE A 20 -15.17 16.25 23.39
N LEU A 21 -14.78 17.53 23.28
CA LEU A 21 -15.74 18.62 23.20
C LEU A 21 -16.64 18.53 21.95
N TYR A 22 -16.04 18.12 20.84
CA TYR A 22 -16.80 17.90 19.60
C TYR A 22 -17.82 16.77 19.76
N GLN A 23 -17.44 15.67 20.39
CA GLN A 23 -18.36 14.59 20.70
C GLN A 23 -19.51 15.05 21.61
N LEU A 24 -19.24 15.82 22.66
CA LEU A 24 -20.26 16.37 23.52
C LEU A 24 -21.24 17.26 22.74
N MET A 25 -20.74 18.13 21.89
CA MET A 25 -21.56 19.00 21.04
C MET A 25 -22.49 18.17 20.13
N VAL A 26 -21.98 17.14 19.48
CA VAL A 26 -22.77 16.28 18.58
C VAL A 26 -23.85 15.52 19.34
N ARG A 27 -23.56 15.05 20.55
CA ARG A 27 -24.52 14.38 21.40
C ARG A 27 -25.59 15.34 21.93
N GLU A 28 -25.21 16.55 22.29
CA GLU A 28 -26.17 17.60 22.68
C GLU A 28 -27.05 18.03 21.50
N TYR A 29 -26.51 18.04 20.28
CA TYR A 29 -27.28 18.23 19.05
C TYR A 29 -28.34 17.14 18.83
N GLY A 30 -28.13 15.94 19.37
CA GLY A 30 -29.11 14.86 19.41
C GLY A 30 -28.93 13.79 18.33
N THR A 31 -27.74 13.67 17.75
CA THR A 31 -27.42 12.60 16.77
C THR A 31 -26.20 11.81 17.17
N ASN A 32 -26.08 10.60 16.59
CA ASN A 32 -24.87 9.79 16.62
C ASN A 32 -24.27 9.59 15.21
N ASN A 33 -24.65 10.40 14.25
CA ASN A 33 -24.07 10.42 12.90
C ASN A 33 -22.70 11.05 12.94
N PHE A 34 -21.71 10.28 13.36
CA PHE A 34 -20.39 10.72 13.72
C PHE A 34 -19.31 9.83 13.07
N PRO A 35 -19.24 9.83 11.71
CA PRO A 35 -18.22 9.10 11.00
C PRO A 35 -16.84 9.66 11.34
N ASP A 36 -15.86 8.79 11.48
CA ASP A 36 -14.47 9.17 11.74
C ASP A 36 -13.52 8.72 10.63
N CYS A 37 -12.28 9.18 10.72
CA CYS A 37 -11.28 8.87 9.71
C CYS A 37 -10.83 7.41 9.74
N SER A 38 -10.88 6.72 10.88
CA SER A 38 -10.46 5.31 10.95
C SER A 38 -11.38 4.41 10.14
N ASN A 39 -12.69 4.62 10.20
CA ASN A 39 -13.67 3.89 9.39
C ASN A 39 -13.45 4.10 7.89
N MET A 40 -13.12 5.33 7.48
CA MET A 40 -12.97 5.68 6.06
C MET A 40 -11.55 5.50 5.52
N CYS A 41 -10.54 5.38 6.38
CA CYS A 41 -9.13 5.35 5.96
C CYS A 41 -8.55 3.94 6.00
N HIS A 42 -8.56 3.27 7.13
CA HIS A 42 -7.81 2.03 7.34
C HIS A 42 -8.62 0.89 7.98
N GLU A 43 -9.90 1.05 8.24
CA GLU A 43 -10.72 0.00 8.82
C GLU A 43 -10.84 -1.21 7.88
N ALA A 44 -10.98 -0.99 6.57
CA ALA A 44 -11.00 -2.08 5.59
C ALA A 44 -9.74 -2.96 5.70
N THR A 45 -8.57 -2.35 5.85
CA THR A 45 -7.30 -3.07 6.08
C THR A 45 -7.30 -3.76 7.44
N SER A 46 -7.81 -3.09 8.49
CA SER A 46 -7.86 -3.64 9.85
C SER A 46 -8.84 -4.83 9.97
N VAL A 47 -9.80 -4.95 9.07
CA VAL A 47 -10.69 -6.11 8.96
C VAL A 47 -10.08 -7.20 8.06
N GLY A 48 -9.62 -6.84 6.86
CA GLY A 48 -9.15 -7.82 5.86
C GLY A 48 -7.82 -8.48 6.21
N LEU A 49 -6.85 -7.74 6.78
CA LEU A 49 -5.55 -8.33 7.12
C LEU A 49 -5.63 -9.42 8.19
N PRO A 50 -6.41 -9.30 9.28
CA PRO A 50 -6.54 -10.37 10.27
C PRO A 50 -7.06 -11.69 9.70
N GLU A 51 -7.92 -11.64 8.69
CA GLU A 51 -8.42 -12.83 8.01
C GLU A 51 -7.31 -13.54 7.22
N SER A 52 -6.35 -12.80 6.68
CA SER A 52 -5.28 -13.34 5.83
C SER A 52 -3.99 -13.63 6.58
N ILE A 53 -3.58 -12.75 7.51
CA ILE A 53 -2.27 -12.84 8.20
C ILE A 53 -2.37 -12.78 9.73
N GLY A 54 -3.59 -12.79 10.29
CA GLY A 54 -3.84 -12.82 11.74
C GLY A 54 -3.70 -11.49 12.46
N VAL A 55 -3.18 -10.43 11.82
CA VAL A 55 -3.01 -9.10 12.44
C VAL A 55 -3.45 -8.00 11.48
N GLY A 56 -4.12 -6.96 12.01
CA GLY A 56 -4.59 -5.80 11.24
C GLY A 56 -3.52 -4.71 11.04
N LYS A 57 -2.25 -5.07 11.04
CA LYS A 57 -1.11 -4.15 10.96
C LYS A 57 -0.02 -4.71 10.04
N GLY A 58 0.93 -3.83 9.66
CA GLY A 58 2.13 -4.26 8.96
C GLY A 58 2.98 -5.23 9.78
N THR A 59 3.67 -6.12 9.11
CA THR A 59 4.47 -7.20 9.71
C THR A 59 5.96 -6.91 9.69
N VAL A 60 6.39 -5.79 9.10
CA VAL A 60 7.79 -5.39 8.98
C VAL A 60 8.08 -4.15 9.81
N THR A 61 9.32 -4.01 10.24
CA THR A 61 9.84 -2.83 10.92
C THR A 61 10.51 -1.87 9.94
N LEU A 62 10.88 -0.67 10.40
CA LEU A 62 11.60 0.27 9.55
C LEU A 62 13.01 -0.24 9.17
N ASP A 63 13.63 -1.03 10.04
CA ASP A 63 14.96 -1.59 9.80
C ASP A 63 14.95 -2.64 8.68
N ASP A 64 13.84 -3.32 8.44
CA ASP A 64 13.70 -4.32 7.37
C ASP A 64 13.87 -3.71 5.97
N PHE A 65 13.60 -2.40 5.82
CA PHE A 65 13.87 -1.68 4.56
C PHE A 65 15.36 -1.70 4.17
N ALA A 66 16.26 -1.83 5.14
CA ALA A 66 17.68 -1.97 4.86
C ALA A 66 18.04 -3.32 4.20
N HIS A 67 17.17 -4.30 4.25
CA HIS A 67 17.40 -5.69 3.81
C HIS A 67 16.50 -6.12 2.64
N CYS A 68 15.58 -5.27 2.18
CA CYS A 68 14.71 -5.61 1.07
C CYS A 68 15.47 -5.67 -0.27
N ASP A 69 15.04 -6.56 -1.15
CA ASP A 69 15.56 -6.73 -2.52
C ASP A 69 14.65 -6.08 -3.57
N ALA A 70 13.41 -5.78 -3.23
CA ALA A 70 12.46 -5.01 -4.02
C ALA A 70 11.47 -4.30 -3.11
N LEU A 71 10.94 -3.15 -3.56
CA LEU A 71 9.92 -2.39 -2.84
C LEU A 71 8.80 -1.99 -3.78
N PHE A 72 7.57 -2.34 -3.41
CA PHE A 72 6.37 -1.93 -4.13
C PHE A 72 5.58 -0.94 -3.27
N SER A 73 5.26 0.22 -3.84
CA SER A 73 4.51 1.29 -3.18
C SER A 73 3.16 1.49 -3.88
N PHE A 74 2.08 1.05 -3.24
CA PHE A 74 0.72 1.14 -3.77
C PHE A 74 -0.05 2.28 -3.11
N GLY A 75 -0.63 3.18 -3.93
CA GLY A 75 -1.53 4.23 -3.47
C GLY A 75 -0.93 5.23 -2.48
N HIS A 76 0.39 5.31 -2.38
CA HIS A 76 1.10 6.04 -1.34
C HIS A 76 1.65 7.37 -1.83
N ASN A 77 1.48 8.42 -1.04
CA ASN A 77 2.13 9.73 -1.22
C ASN A 77 3.02 10.05 -0.01
N PRO A 78 4.23 9.50 0.07
CA PRO A 78 5.11 9.71 1.21
C PRO A 78 5.60 11.16 1.32
N GLY A 79 5.72 11.86 0.20
CA GLY A 79 6.15 13.26 0.19
C GLY A 79 5.23 14.19 0.97
N THR A 80 3.92 13.94 0.91
CA THR A 80 2.91 14.72 1.60
C THR A 80 2.57 14.16 2.99
N ASN A 81 2.38 12.83 3.08
CA ASN A 81 1.79 12.22 4.28
C ASN A 81 2.82 11.64 5.25
N HIS A 82 3.99 11.23 4.74
CA HIS A 82 5.05 10.58 5.53
C HIS A 82 6.44 11.06 5.08
N PRO A 83 6.74 12.37 5.16
CA PRO A 83 7.95 12.93 4.54
C PRO A 83 9.25 12.32 5.07
N ARG A 84 9.29 11.88 6.31
CA ARG A 84 10.49 11.22 6.87
C ARG A 84 10.82 9.88 6.20
N MET A 85 9.81 9.19 5.65
CA MET A 85 10.01 7.95 4.90
C MET A 85 10.82 8.16 3.62
N LEU A 86 10.82 9.37 3.06
CA LEU A 86 11.63 9.69 1.88
C LEU A 86 13.13 9.46 2.10
N GLY A 87 13.63 9.68 3.33
CA GLY A 87 15.01 9.35 3.70
C GLY A 87 15.28 7.85 3.55
N THR A 88 14.42 7.01 4.09
CA THR A 88 14.51 5.55 3.98
C THR A 88 14.43 5.08 2.53
N LEU A 89 13.45 5.57 1.76
CA LEU A 89 13.30 5.24 0.34
C LEU A 89 14.52 5.67 -0.49
N ARG A 90 15.11 6.82 -0.17
CA ARG A 90 16.34 7.27 -0.79
C ARG A 90 17.51 6.30 -0.57
N GLU A 91 17.68 5.80 0.64
CA GLU A 91 18.73 4.81 0.95
C GLU A 91 18.48 3.47 0.24
N VAL A 92 17.23 3.01 0.17
CA VAL A 92 16.84 1.83 -0.61
C VAL A 92 17.19 2.03 -2.10
N SER A 93 16.79 3.16 -2.69
CA SER A 93 17.09 3.49 -4.09
C SER A 93 18.59 3.57 -4.35
N ARG A 94 19.38 4.18 -3.46
CA ARG A 94 20.83 4.30 -3.58
C ARG A 94 21.59 2.97 -3.54
N ARG A 95 21.02 1.97 -2.88
CA ARG A 95 21.54 0.59 -2.91
C ARG A 95 21.26 -0.10 -4.25
N GLY A 96 20.52 0.53 -5.16
CA GLY A 96 20.13 -0.07 -6.44
C GLY A 96 18.94 -1.03 -6.33
N VAL A 97 18.24 -1.05 -5.19
CA VAL A 97 17.05 -1.85 -5.00
C VAL A 97 15.91 -1.26 -5.82
N PRO A 98 15.21 -2.05 -6.65
CA PRO A 98 14.09 -1.57 -7.45
C PRO A 98 12.93 -1.12 -6.56
N ILE A 99 12.49 0.12 -6.77
CA ILE A 99 11.28 0.67 -6.18
C ILE A 99 10.27 0.85 -7.30
N VAL A 100 9.14 0.16 -7.19
CA VAL A 100 8.02 0.23 -8.12
C VAL A 100 6.88 0.99 -7.47
N ALA A 101 6.48 2.10 -8.06
CA ALA A 101 5.31 2.85 -7.61
C ALA A 101 4.09 2.49 -8.46
N VAL A 102 3.00 2.19 -7.79
CA VAL A 102 1.69 1.93 -8.40
C VAL A 102 0.70 2.92 -7.78
N ASN A 103 0.26 3.89 -8.56
CA ASN A 103 -0.60 4.94 -8.05
C ASN A 103 -1.39 5.61 -9.19
N PRO A 104 -2.65 5.96 -9.02
CA PRO A 104 -3.42 6.71 -10.01
C PRO A 104 -2.80 8.05 -10.40
N LEU A 105 -2.15 8.72 -9.45
CA LEU A 105 -1.47 10.01 -9.65
C LEU A 105 0.05 9.84 -9.54
N ARG A 106 0.78 10.60 -10.34
CA ARG A 106 2.24 10.70 -10.21
C ARG A 106 2.61 11.64 -9.08
N GLU A 107 3.13 11.07 -8.00
CA GLU A 107 3.51 11.79 -6.79
C GLU A 107 4.99 12.16 -6.82
N ARG A 108 5.31 13.44 -6.69
CA ARG A 108 6.69 13.94 -6.79
C ARG A 108 7.65 13.28 -5.81
N GLY A 109 7.18 12.98 -4.59
CA GLY A 109 7.99 12.31 -3.57
C GLY A 109 8.36 10.88 -3.92
N LEU A 110 7.60 10.23 -4.82
CA LEU A 110 7.95 8.91 -5.38
C LEU A 110 8.80 9.00 -6.64
N GLU A 111 8.80 10.15 -7.33
CA GLU A 111 9.66 10.33 -8.50
C GLU A 111 11.10 10.66 -8.09
N ARG A 112 11.27 11.65 -7.21
CA ARG A 112 12.60 12.11 -6.79
C ARG A 112 12.56 12.80 -5.43
N PHE A 113 13.68 12.76 -4.75
CA PHE A 113 13.87 13.41 -3.46
C PHE A 113 15.23 14.09 -3.36
N THR A 114 15.22 15.37 -2.98
CA THR A 114 16.39 16.14 -2.57
C THR A 114 16.43 16.19 -1.06
N SER A 115 17.46 15.64 -0.43
CA SER A 115 17.53 15.59 1.02
C SER A 115 17.89 16.96 1.62
N PRO A 116 17.03 17.56 2.45
CA PRO A 116 17.34 18.85 3.09
C PRO A 116 18.47 18.75 4.12
N GLN A 117 18.85 17.55 4.52
CA GLN A 117 19.95 17.30 5.45
C GLN A 117 21.29 17.10 4.74
N HIS A 118 21.31 17.14 3.40
CA HIS A 118 22.52 16.98 2.59
C HIS A 118 22.92 18.32 1.94
N PRO A 119 23.90 19.04 2.49
CA PRO A 119 24.28 20.36 1.99
C PRO A 119 24.63 20.39 0.51
N ALA A 120 25.30 19.36 0.01
CA ALA A 120 25.67 19.27 -1.41
C ALA A 120 24.42 19.13 -2.31
N GLU A 121 23.43 18.34 -1.92
CA GLU A 121 22.17 18.21 -2.68
C GLU A 121 21.37 19.52 -2.66
N MET A 122 21.38 20.22 -1.54
CA MET A 122 20.71 21.51 -1.42
C MET A 122 21.37 22.60 -2.27
N LEU A 123 22.71 22.61 -2.37
CA LEU A 123 23.45 23.58 -3.16
C LEU A 123 23.34 23.31 -4.67
N THR A 124 23.36 22.04 -5.06
CA THR A 124 23.35 21.62 -6.48
C THR A 124 21.94 21.37 -7.01
N ASN A 125 20.94 21.37 -6.14
CA ASN A 125 19.57 20.92 -6.44
C ASN A 125 19.53 19.51 -7.06
N SER A 126 20.52 18.69 -6.73
CA SER A 126 20.55 17.30 -7.15
C SER A 126 19.50 16.49 -6.37
N ALA A 127 18.87 15.54 -7.03
CA ALA A 127 17.84 14.72 -6.44
C ALA A 127 18.10 13.24 -6.72
N THR A 128 17.85 12.40 -5.72
CA THR A 128 17.88 10.95 -5.91
C THR A 128 16.54 10.52 -6.52
N PRO A 129 16.53 9.80 -7.66
CA PRO A 129 15.34 9.13 -8.15
C PRO A 129 14.87 8.13 -7.08
N ILE A 130 13.57 8.10 -6.76
CA ILE A 130 13.02 7.19 -5.77
C ILE A 130 12.49 5.94 -6.48
N ALA A 131 11.36 6.03 -7.18
CA ALA A 131 10.84 4.91 -7.95
C ALA A 131 11.49 4.88 -9.34
N GLN A 132 12.06 3.73 -9.71
CA GLN A 132 12.60 3.48 -11.04
C GLN A 132 11.49 3.17 -12.04
N THR A 133 10.39 2.60 -11.56
CA THR A 133 9.24 2.24 -12.38
C THR A 133 7.98 2.81 -11.77
N TYR A 134 7.10 3.36 -12.61
CA TYR A 134 5.86 3.98 -12.17
C TYR A 134 4.70 3.52 -13.04
N TYR A 135 3.76 2.80 -12.45
CA TYR A 135 2.52 2.38 -13.10
C TYR A 135 1.35 3.21 -12.61
N GLN A 136 0.68 3.89 -13.52
CA GLN A 136 -0.56 4.61 -13.21
C GLN A 136 -1.74 3.68 -13.47
N VAL A 137 -2.35 3.21 -12.39
CA VAL A 137 -3.58 2.41 -12.45
C VAL A 137 -4.80 3.32 -12.38
N LYS A 138 -5.91 2.88 -12.92
CA LYS A 138 -7.21 3.52 -12.66
C LYS A 138 -7.58 3.34 -11.19
N ILE A 139 -8.36 4.27 -10.65
CA ILE A 139 -8.91 4.15 -9.29
C ILE A 139 -9.73 2.85 -9.22
N GLY A 140 -9.40 2.00 -8.23
CA GLY A 140 -10.00 0.67 -8.07
C GLY A 140 -9.33 -0.43 -8.90
N GLY A 141 -8.35 -0.11 -9.75
CA GLY A 141 -7.62 -1.08 -10.58
C GLY A 141 -6.54 -1.90 -9.86
N ASP A 142 -6.24 -1.56 -8.61
CA ASP A 142 -5.18 -2.24 -7.84
C ASP A 142 -5.46 -3.74 -7.68
N LEU A 143 -6.71 -4.12 -7.45
CA LEU A 143 -7.11 -5.52 -7.30
C LEU A 143 -6.87 -6.31 -8.59
N ALA A 144 -7.25 -5.77 -9.75
CA ALA A 144 -7.04 -6.38 -11.05
C ALA A 144 -5.54 -6.54 -11.35
N LEU A 145 -4.74 -5.49 -11.08
CA LEU A 145 -3.29 -5.55 -11.23
C LEU A 145 -2.67 -6.64 -10.36
N LEU A 146 -3.01 -6.69 -9.07
CA LEU A 146 -2.47 -7.68 -8.13
C LEU A 146 -2.86 -9.11 -8.52
N LYS A 147 -4.12 -9.34 -8.92
CA LYS A 147 -4.57 -10.64 -9.43
C LYS A 147 -3.83 -11.02 -10.72
N GLY A 148 -3.63 -10.08 -11.63
CA GLY A 148 -2.84 -10.30 -12.85
C GLY A 148 -1.39 -10.67 -12.55
N MET A 149 -0.74 -10.01 -11.60
CA MET A 149 0.61 -10.34 -11.15
C MET A 149 0.68 -11.75 -10.54
N MET A 150 -0.27 -12.11 -9.67
CA MET A 150 -0.34 -13.44 -9.06
C MET A 150 -0.54 -14.53 -10.13
N LYS A 151 -1.44 -14.31 -11.08
CA LYS A 151 -1.66 -15.23 -12.19
C LYS A 151 -0.40 -15.44 -13.02
N TRP A 152 0.31 -14.36 -13.33
CA TRP A 152 1.57 -14.43 -14.07
C TRP A 152 2.64 -15.21 -13.31
N LEU A 153 2.79 -14.97 -12.00
CA LEU A 153 3.75 -15.68 -11.14
C LEU A 153 3.44 -17.17 -11.10
N LEU A 154 2.18 -17.57 -10.94
CA LEU A 154 1.78 -18.98 -10.94
C LEU A 154 2.04 -19.66 -12.29
N ALA A 155 1.83 -18.95 -13.40
CA ALA A 155 2.14 -19.48 -14.74
C ALA A 155 3.65 -19.62 -14.93
N ALA A 156 4.44 -18.61 -14.58
CA ALA A 156 5.89 -18.65 -14.68
C ALA A 156 6.50 -19.78 -13.82
N ASP A 157 5.95 -20.01 -12.64
CA ASP A 157 6.33 -21.10 -11.76
C ASP A 157 6.07 -22.48 -12.39
N ALA A 158 4.87 -22.66 -12.95
CA ALA A 158 4.49 -23.90 -13.64
C ALA A 158 5.38 -24.17 -14.86
N ASP A 159 5.67 -23.14 -15.64
CA ASP A 159 6.52 -23.25 -16.84
C ASP A 159 7.97 -23.62 -16.47
N ASP A 160 8.53 -23.00 -15.43
CA ASP A 160 9.88 -23.31 -14.95
C ASP A 160 9.98 -24.74 -14.41
N LEU A 161 9.00 -25.17 -13.63
CA LEU A 161 8.93 -26.55 -13.12
C LEU A 161 8.80 -27.56 -14.26
N ALA A 162 7.98 -27.28 -15.29
CA ALA A 162 7.83 -28.14 -16.46
C ALA A 162 9.13 -28.25 -17.28
N ALA A 163 9.95 -27.19 -17.26
CA ALA A 163 11.28 -27.16 -17.88
C ALA A 163 12.38 -27.84 -17.03
N GLY A 164 12.03 -28.38 -15.87
CA GLY A 164 12.96 -29.03 -14.94
C GLY A 164 13.70 -28.08 -14.00
N GLY A 165 13.21 -26.82 -13.87
CA GLY A 165 13.67 -25.85 -12.89
C GLY A 165 13.16 -26.12 -11.48
N LYS A 166 13.38 -25.16 -10.57
CA LYS A 166 12.94 -25.23 -9.16
C LYS A 166 11.62 -24.54 -8.90
N GLY A 167 11.06 -23.88 -9.90
CA GLY A 167 9.98 -22.92 -9.76
C GLY A 167 10.47 -21.53 -9.39
N VAL A 168 9.60 -20.55 -9.52
CA VAL A 168 9.86 -19.15 -9.12
C VAL A 168 9.29 -18.82 -7.75
N LEU A 169 8.41 -19.68 -7.22
CA LEU A 169 7.80 -19.55 -5.90
C LEU A 169 8.60 -20.30 -4.83
N ASP A 170 8.57 -19.83 -3.60
CA ASP A 170 9.11 -20.54 -2.45
C ASP A 170 8.10 -21.60 -1.99
N HIS A 171 8.15 -22.78 -2.63
CA HIS A 171 7.24 -23.88 -2.34
C HIS A 171 7.37 -24.40 -0.91
N ALA A 172 8.56 -24.35 -0.31
CA ALA A 172 8.78 -24.78 1.06
C ALA A 172 8.06 -23.83 2.04
N PHE A 173 8.22 -22.54 1.86
CA PHE A 173 7.52 -21.54 2.65
C PHE A 173 6.00 -21.66 2.50
N ILE A 174 5.52 -21.80 1.26
CA ILE A 174 4.08 -21.92 0.98
C ILE A 174 3.50 -23.14 1.69
N ALA A 175 4.16 -24.29 1.62
CA ALA A 175 3.67 -25.51 2.23
C ALA A 175 3.67 -25.47 3.76
N GLU A 176 4.63 -24.77 4.37
CA GLU A 176 4.77 -24.71 5.83
C GLU A 176 3.93 -23.59 6.46
N HIS A 177 3.80 -22.45 5.78
CA HIS A 177 3.30 -21.21 6.41
C HIS A 177 2.02 -20.65 5.81
N THR A 178 1.48 -21.28 4.76
CA THR A 178 0.27 -20.77 4.09
C THR A 178 -0.76 -21.85 3.86
N GLU A 179 -2.01 -21.45 3.65
CA GLU A 179 -3.10 -22.31 3.22
C GLU A 179 -3.91 -21.63 2.13
N GLY A 180 -4.68 -22.40 1.33
CA GLY A 180 -5.60 -21.87 0.34
C GLY A 180 -4.99 -21.60 -1.04
N LEU A 181 -3.76 -22.05 -1.36
CA LEU A 181 -3.15 -21.83 -2.67
C LEU A 181 -4.00 -22.39 -3.82
N ASP A 182 -4.63 -23.56 -3.64
CA ASP A 182 -5.46 -24.15 -4.69
C ASP A 182 -6.73 -23.35 -4.92
N ALA A 183 -7.36 -22.84 -3.86
CA ALA A 183 -8.51 -21.93 -3.98
C ALA A 183 -8.13 -20.62 -4.69
N LEU A 184 -6.92 -20.09 -4.42
CA LEU A 184 -6.40 -18.92 -5.14
C LEU A 184 -6.18 -19.22 -6.62
N ARG A 185 -5.62 -20.38 -6.96
CA ARG A 185 -5.44 -20.80 -8.37
C ARG A 185 -6.78 -20.86 -9.10
N ASP A 186 -7.79 -21.47 -8.46
CA ASP A 186 -9.14 -21.56 -9.03
C ASP A 186 -9.78 -20.18 -9.26
N ASP A 187 -9.64 -19.26 -8.30
CA ASP A 187 -10.13 -17.88 -8.46
C ASP A 187 -9.45 -17.15 -9.64
N LEU A 188 -8.15 -17.36 -9.80
CA LEU A 188 -7.36 -16.71 -10.85
C LEU A 188 -7.57 -17.28 -12.27
N VAL A 189 -8.15 -18.47 -12.41
CA VAL A 189 -8.45 -19.08 -13.72
C VAL A 189 -9.39 -18.21 -14.54
N TYR A 190 -10.36 -17.56 -13.92
CA TYR A 190 -11.38 -16.75 -14.58
C TYR A 190 -10.88 -15.36 -15.04
N ILE A 191 -9.67 -14.96 -14.67
CA ILE A 191 -9.09 -13.68 -15.08
C ILE A 191 -8.43 -13.85 -16.44
N GLN A 192 -8.97 -13.19 -17.48
CA GLN A 192 -8.37 -13.17 -18.80
C GLN A 192 -7.16 -12.23 -18.84
N PRO A 193 -6.00 -12.68 -19.35
CA PRO A 193 -4.87 -11.79 -19.54
C PRO A 193 -5.24 -10.70 -20.55
N GLY A 194 -5.24 -9.44 -20.13
CA GLY A 194 -5.44 -8.27 -20.98
C GLY A 194 -6.83 -7.63 -20.95
N GLU A 195 -7.88 -8.29 -20.47
CA GLU A 195 -9.22 -7.67 -20.41
C GLU A 195 -9.36 -6.68 -19.22
N ASP A 196 -8.65 -6.90 -18.12
CA ASP A 196 -8.77 -6.07 -16.91
C ASP A 196 -7.70 -4.99 -16.79
N LEU A 197 -6.66 -5.00 -17.62
CA LEU A 197 -5.60 -3.98 -17.58
C LEU A 197 -5.98 -2.70 -18.35
N ASP A 198 -6.97 -2.78 -19.24
CA ASP A 198 -7.49 -1.66 -20.05
C ASP A 198 -8.82 -1.10 -19.52
N ALA A 199 -9.40 -1.70 -18.49
CA ALA A 199 -10.69 -1.29 -17.90
C ALA A 199 -10.58 -0.12 -16.92
#